data_cbb5072a62f9673d1267df6b01ab68f5
#
_entry.id   cbb5072a62f9673d1267df6b01ab68f5
#
_cell.length_a   1.000
_cell.length_b   1.000
_cell.length_c   1.000
_cell.angle_alpha   90.00
_cell.angle_beta   90.00
_cell.angle_gamma   90.00
#
_symmetry.space_group_name_H-M   'P 1'
#
loop_
_entity.id
_entity.type
_entity.pdbx_description
1 polymer ?
#
loop_
_entity_poly.entity_id
_entity_poly.type
_entity_poly.pdbx_seq_one_letter_code
_entity_poly.pdbx_strand_id
1 'polypeptide(L)'
;MTKKIRTYITIMFLFLCQSIMAQNKTPTTDSPSQSDLGIFALPPFERAVRCIKYYEGWHDIKRNYPYIGWGHRILPHEKFKKNLTYQQADSLLRSDLTKLCAMFRKYGKDSLLLAVLAYNVGPYKILGNRRFPKSRLLHMIEQGRRDIRQEYLDFCRYQRRKMASIRRRRQTELLLLYQTHIARK
;
A
#
# COMPACT_ATOMS: atom_id res chain seq x y z
N MET A 1 -20.36 -7.64 22.33
CA MET A 1 -19.88 -7.91 20.95
C MET A 1 -18.43 -8.39 20.90
N THR A 2 -18.01 -9.35 21.73
CA THR A 2 -16.57 -9.70 21.89
C THR A 2 -16.25 -11.19 21.92
N LYS A 3 -17.24 -12.08 21.82
CA LYS A 3 -16.99 -13.56 21.84
C LYS A 3 -16.89 -14.21 20.45
N LYS A 4 -17.50 -13.65 19.39
CA LYS A 4 -17.47 -14.26 18.04
C LYS A 4 -16.17 -14.05 17.26
N ILE A 5 -15.42 -13.01 17.55
CA ILE A 5 -14.15 -12.70 16.83
C ILE A 5 -13.00 -13.60 17.30
N ARG A 6 -13.02 -14.05 18.55
CA ARG A 6 -11.98 -14.96 19.09
C ARG A 6 -12.03 -16.37 18.50
N THR A 7 -13.20 -16.87 18.15
CA THR A 7 -13.39 -18.24 17.64
C THR A 7 -12.87 -18.42 16.22
N TYR A 8 -12.93 -17.39 15.37
CA TYR A 8 -12.40 -17.46 13.99
C TYR A 8 -10.87 -17.43 13.91
N ILE A 9 -10.21 -16.78 14.86
CA ILE A 9 -8.74 -16.74 14.92
C ILE A 9 -8.17 -18.08 15.39
N THR A 10 -8.86 -18.79 16.28
CA THR A 10 -8.40 -20.09 16.81
C THR A 10 -8.59 -21.23 15.79
N ILE A 11 -9.60 -21.15 14.93
CA ILE A 11 -9.84 -22.17 13.89
C ILE A 11 -8.83 -22.06 12.74
N MET A 12 -8.34 -20.86 12.43
CA MET A 12 -7.30 -20.67 11.40
C MET A 12 -5.90 -21.15 11.83
N PHE A 13 -5.63 -21.26 13.15
CA PHE A 13 -4.35 -21.74 13.67
C PHE A 13 -4.27 -23.27 13.81
N LEU A 14 -5.41 -23.98 13.85
CA LEU A 14 -5.45 -25.44 14.03
C LEU A 14 -5.32 -26.24 12.71
N PHE A 15 -5.44 -25.60 11.54
CA PHE A 15 -5.23 -26.25 10.23
C PHE A 15 -3.78 -26.23 9.75
N LEU A 16 -2.85 -25.62 10.49
CA LEU A 16 -1.43 -25.52 10.09
C LEU A 16 -0.51 -26.55 10.74
N CYS A 17 -1.02 -27.50 11.54
CA CYS A 17 -0.19 -28.41 12.34
C CYS A 17 -0.30 -29.90 12.02
N GLN A 18 -0.89 -30.29 10.88
CA GLN A 18 -0.91 -31.72 10.50
C GLN A 18 -0.41 -31.91 9.06
N SER A 19 0.88 -31.99 8.86
CA SER A 19 1.57 -32.76 7.82
C SER A 19 3.09 -32.61 7.93
N ILE A 20 3.68 -33.09 9.02
CA ILE A 20 5.12 -33.39 9.06
C ILE A 20 5.26 -34.88 9.36
N MET A 21 5.26 -35.70 8.32
CA MET A 21 5.90 -37.01 8.33
C MET A 21 6.43 -37.34 6.92
N ALA A 22 7.73 -37.35 6.87
CA ALA A 22 8.65 -38.10 5.99
C ALA A 22 8.32 -38.26 4.51
N GLN A 23 9.14 -37.62 3.67
CA GLN A 23 9.82 -38.36 2.58
C GLN A 23 11.12 -37.64 2.20
N ASN A 24 12.24 -38.29 2.41
CA ASN A 24 13.55 -37.94 1.82
C ASN A 24 13.42 -37.92 0.29
N LYS A 25 13.41 -36.73 -0.31
CA LYS A 25 13.66 -36.52 -1.74
C LYS A 25 14.79 -35.52 -1.87
N THR A 26 15.78 -35.93 -2.65
CA THR A 26 16.91 -35.15 -3.17
C THR A 26 16.46 -33.73 -3.59
N PRO A 27 17.27 -32.69 -3.36
CA PRO A 27 16.92 -31.33 -3.76
C PRO A 27 16.97 -31.20 -5.28
N THR A 28 15.81 -31.37 -5.92
CA THR A 28 15.61 -30.84 -7.27
C THR A 28 15.46 -29.33 -7.12
N THR A 29 16.29 -28.60 -7.84
CA THR A 29 16.24 -27.15 -8.03
C THR A 29 14.99 -26.81 -8.85
N ASP A 30 13.80 -26.97 -8.25
CA ASP A 30 12.56 -26.49 -8.83
C ASP A 30 12.43 -25.00 -8.51
N SER A 31 12.46 -24.17 -9.54
CA SER A 31 12.06 -22.77 -9.43
C SER A 31 10.66 -22.71 -8.83
N PRO A 32 10.41 -21.83 -7.83
CA PRO A 32 9.10 -21.74 -7.19
C PRO A 32 8.02 -21.52 -8.25
N SER A 33 6.95 -22.32 -8.19
CA SER A 33 5.84 -22.20 -9.12
C SER A 33 5.21 -20.81 -9.00
N GLN A 34 4.64 -20.32 -10.09
CA GLN A 34 4.00 -18.98 -10.12
C GLN A 34 2.86 -18.84 -9.07
N SER A 35 2.28 -19.97 -8.64
CA SER A 35 1.28 -20.06 -7.56
C SER A 35 1.88 -19.76 -6.18
N ASP A 36 3.15 -20.05 -5.95
CA ASP A 36 3.81 -19.90 -4.65
C ASP A 36 4.29 -18.47 -4.39
N LEU A 37 4.39 -17.67 -5.43
CA LEU A 37 4.82 -16.26 -5.33
C LEU A 37 3.73 -15.31 -4.84
N GLY A 38 2.46 -15.72 -4.84
CA GLY A 38 1.33 -14.94 -4.34
C GLY A 38 1.30 -13.51 -4.89
N ILE A 39 1.19 -12.51 -4.01
CA ILE A 39 1.12 -11.09 -4.40
C ILE A 39 2.40 -10.60 -5.11
N PHE A 40 3.55 -11.24 -4.87
CA PHE A 40 4.83 -10.86 -5.48
C PHE A 40 4.97 -11.29 -6.94
N ALA A 41 4.12 -12.21 -7.43
CA ALA A 41 4.01 -12.53 -8.85
C ALA A 41 3.41 -11.37 -9.67
N LEU A 42 2.67 -10.46 -9.02
CA LEU A 42 2.05 -9.34 -9.69
C LEU A 42 3.07 -8.23 -10.01
N PRO A 43 2.85 -7.49 -11.12
CA PRO A 43 3.60 -6.27 -11.40
C PRO A 43 3.50 -5.28 -10.22
N PRO A 44 4.54 -4.45 -9.98
CA PRO A 44 4.54 -3.50 -8.86
C PRO A 44 3.31 -2.61 -8.77
N PHE A 45 2.79 -2.12 -9.91
CA PHE A 45 1.60 -1.29 -9.96
C PHE A 45 0.36 -2.04 -9.46
N GLU A 46 0.19 -3.32 -9.83
CA GLU A 46 -0.92 -4.15 -9.34
C GLU A 46 -0.81 -4.43 -7.84
N ARG A 47 0.41 -4.62 -7.32
CA ARG A 47 0.64 -4.72 -5.87
C ARG A 47 0.21 -3.45 -5.15
N ALA A 48 0.52 -2.27 -5.72
CA ALA A 48 0.12 -0.97 -5.19
C ALA A 48 -1.40 -0.81 -5.18
N VAL A 49 -2.09 -1.13 -6.28
CA VAL A 49 -3.55 -1.08 -6.39
C VAL A 49 -4.21 -1.97 -5.33
N ARG A 50 -3.75 -3.22 -5.18
CA ARG A 50 -4.28 -4.14 -4.15
C ARG A 50 -4.02 -3.64 -2.74
N CYS A 51 -2.83 -3.09 -2.48
CA CYS A 51 -2.48 -2.51 -1.19
C CYS A 51 -3.40 -1.34 -0.83
N ILE A 52 -3.64 -0.42 -1.77
CA ILE A 52 -4.55 0.72 -1.56
C ILE A 52 -5.96 0.22 -1.26
N LYS A 53 -6.52 -0.67 -2.08
CA LYS A 53 -7.86 -1.24 -1.87
C LYS A 53 -8.02 -1.87 -0.48
N TYR A 54 -7.03 -2.63 -0.04
CA TYR A 54 -7.04 -3.29 1.26
C TYR A 54 -7.10 -2.30 2.42
N TYR A 55 -6.34 -1.20 2.37
CA TYR A 55 -6.25 -0.24 3.46
C TYR A 55 -7.29 0.87 3.43
N GLU A 56 -7.73 1.30 2.25
CA GLU A 56 -8.81 2.30 2.15
C GLU A 56 -10.17 1.67 2.41
N GLY A 57 -10.42 0.44 1.95
CA GLY A 57 -11.75 -0.14 1.96
C GLY A 57 -12.70 0.56 0.98
N TRP A 58 -13.97 0.20 1.06
CA TRP A 58 -15.02 0.76 0.20
C TRP A 58 -15.65 2.00 0.81
N HIS A 59 -15.69 3.08 0.05
CA HIS A 59 -16.33 4.34 0.46
C HIS A 59 -17.66 4.52 -0.28
N ASP A 60 -18.73 4.56 0.51
CA ASP A 60 -20.07 4.92 0.04
C ASP A 60 -20.22 6.44 0.02
N ILE A 61 -20.77 7.00 -1.08
CA ILE A 61 -20.88 8.44 -1.27
C ILE A 61 -21.70 9.14 -0.16
N LYS A 62 -22.72 8.49 0.39
CA LYS A 62 -23.56 9.08 1.43
C LYS A 62 -22.89 9.07 2.80
N ARG A 63 -22.14 7.99 3.10
CA ARG A 63 -21.53 7.76 4.42
C ARG A 63 -20.13 8.37 4.55
N ASN A 64 -19.40 8.41 3.45
CA ASN A 64 -17.98 8.75 3.45
C ASN A 64 -17.66 10.06 2.73
N TYR A 65 -18.69 10.88 2.38
CA TYR A 65 -18.46 12.16 1.71
C TYR A 65 -17.34 12.97 2.41
N PRO A 66 -16.38 13.55 1.73
CA PRO A 66 -16.26 13.68 0.27
C PRO A 66 -15.46 12.55 -0.41
N TYR A 67 -15.49 11.33 0.10
CA TYR A 67 -14.76 10.19 -0.47
C TYR A 67 -15.72 9.19 -1.12
N ILE A 68 -15.27 8.54 -2.21
CA ILE A 68 -16.05 7.54 -2.96
C ILE A 68 -15.14 6.41 -3.45
N GLY A 69 -15.70 5.21 -3.63
CA GLY A 69 -14.99 4.04 -4.17
C GLY A 69 -13.84 3.61 -3.28
N TRP A 70 -12.63 3.59 -3.80
CA TRP A 70 -11.43 3.20 -3.09
C TRP A 70 -10.67 4.41 -2.50
N GLY A 71 -11.40 5.37 -1.93
CA GLY A 71 -10.81 6.52 -1.26
C GLY A 71 -10.55 7.72 -2.18
N HIS A 72 -11.14 7.74 -3.38
CA HIS A 72 -11.09 8.93 -4.22
C HIS A 72 -11.80 10.11 -3.55
N ARG A 73 -11.10 11.23 -3.40
CA ARG A 73 -11.69 12.46 -2.90
C ARG A 73 -12.37 13.19 -4.04
N ILE A 74 -13.69 13.34 -3.95
CA ILE A 74 -14.52 14.07 -4.93
C ILE A 74 -14.03 15.52 -5.03
N LEU A 75 -13.70 15.94 -6.25
CA LEU A 75 -13.26 17.30 -6.54
C LEU A 75 -14.45 18.21 -6.83
N PRO A 76 -14.33 19.55 -6.67
CA PRO A 76 -15.44 20.49 -6.85
C PRO A 76 -16.15 20.42 -8.21
N HIS A 77 -15.42 20.02 -9.26
CA HIS A 77 -15.95 19.89 -10.62
C HIS A 77 -16.56 18.51 -10.90
N GLU A 78 -16.37 17.53 -10.02
CA GLU A 78 -16.89 16.17 -10.17
C GLU A 78 -18.29 16.06 -9.56
N LYS A 79 -19.19 15.39 -10.28
CA LYS A 79 -20.59 15.21 -9.86
C LYS A 79 -20.93 13.73 -9.84
N PHE A 80 -20.81 13.11 -8.69
CA PHE A 80 -21.28 11.74 -8.46
C PHE A 80 -22.67 11.77 -7.82
N LYS A 81 -23.69 11.28 -8.52
CA LYS A 81 -25.07 11.22 -8.01
C LYS A 81 -25.37 9.94 -7.25
N LYS A 82 -24.57 8.91 -7.45
CA LYS A 82 -24.71 7.55 -6.87
C LYS A 82 -23.35 6.91 -6.64
N ASN A 83 -23.34 5.81 -5.93
CA ASN A 83 -22.14 5.01 -5.76
C ASN A 83 -21.60 4.51 -7.09
N LEU A 84 -20.26 4.39 -7.17
CA LEU A 84 -19.59 3.78 -8.31
C LEU A 84 -19.80 2.26 -8.29
N THR A 85 -19.79 1.64 -9.47
CA THR A 85 -19.56 0.19 -9.58
C THR A 85 -18.11 -0.13 -9.20
N TYR A 86 -17.85 -1.39 -8.87
CA TYR A 86 -16.49 -1.86 -8.57
C TYR A 86 -15.50 -1.54 -9.70
N GLN A 87 -15.93 -1.74 -10.95
CA GLN A 87 -15.11 -1.47 -12.12
C GLN A 87 -14.83 0.02 -12.31
N GLN A 88 -15.83 0.88 -12.10
CA GLN A 88 -15.66 2.33 -12.17
C GLN A 88 -14.70 2.83 -11.09
N ALA A 89 -14.86 2.32 -9.87
CA ALA A 89 -13.97 2.68 -8.76
C ALA A 89 -12.53 2.17 -8.97
N ASP A 90 -12.34 1.00 -9.58
CA ASP A 90 -11.02 0.48 -9.94
C ASP A 90 -10.34 1.37 -10.99
N SER A 91 -11.07 1.76 -12.04
CA SER A 91 -10.57 2.66 -13.08
C SER A 91 -10.18 4.03 -12.51
N LEU A 92 -11.00 4.56 -11.58
CA LEU A 92 -10.74 5.84 -10.93
C LEU A 92 -9.49 5.78 -10.03
N LEU A 93 -9.36 4.75 -9.21
CA LEU A 93 -8.17 4.51 -8.39
C LEU A 93 -6.91 4.44 -9.25
N ARG A 94 -6.93 3.68 -10.35
CA ARG A 94 -5.79 3.55 -11.28
C ARG A 94 -5.43 4.89 -11.91
N SER A 95 -6.42 5.66 -12.33
CA SER A 95 -6.24 7.02 -12.86
C SER A 95 -5.55 7.92 -11.83
N ASP A 96 -6.05 7.94 -10.59
CA ASP A 96 -5.48 8.75 -9.52
C ASP A 96 -4.05 8.34 -9.18
N LEU A 97 -3.79 7.04 -9.07
CA LEU A 97 -2.45 6.52 -8.80
C LEU A 97 -1.48 6.86 -9.95
N THR A 98 -1.93 6.79 -11.21
CA THR A 98 -1.13 7.17 -12.38
C THR A 98 -0.78 8.65 -12.35
N LYS A 99 -1.74 9.54 -12.00
CA LYS A 99 -1.48 10.98 -11.84
C LYS A 99 -0.44 11.23 -10.75
N LEU A 100 -0.55 10.54 -9.62
CA LEU A 100 0.43 10.64 -8.54
C LEU A 100 1.81 10.11 -8.97
N CYS A 101 1.91 8.99 -9.68
CA CYS A 101 3.16 8.51 -10.24
C CYS A 101 3.81 9.56 -11.18
N ALA A 102 3.01 10.25 -11.99
CA ALA A 102 3.50 11.33 -12.86
C ALA A 102 4.10 12.49 -12.06
N MET A 103 3.49 12.88 -10.92
CA MET A 103 4.04 13.92 -10.03
C MET A 103 5.39 13.54 -9.44
N PHE A 104 5.62 12.24 -9.18
CA PHE A 104 6.87 11.72 -8.62
C PHE A 104 7.82 11.12 -9.66
N ARG A 105 7.56 11.31 -10.98
CA ARG A 105 8.33 10.68 -12.07
C ARG A 105 9.84 10.88 -11.95
N LYS A 106 10.28 12.07 -11.53
CA LYS A 106 11.70 12.39 -11.39
C LYS A 106 12.46 11.54 -10.36
N TYR A 107 11.74 10.85 -9.47
CA TYR A 107 12.33 9.97 -8.44
C TYR A 107 12.51 8.52 -8.92
N GLY A 108 12.28 8.24 -10.20
CA GLY A 108 12.57 6.97 -10.86
C GLY A 108 11.94 5.78 -10.14
N LYS A 109 12.74 4.85 -9.66
CA LYS A 109 12.28 3.61 -8.99
C LYS A 109 11.46 3.85 -7.71
N ASP A 110 11.58 5.00 -7.08
CA ASP A 110 10.85 5.36 -5.87
C ASP A 110 9.50 6.04 -6.18
N SER A 111 9.23 6.34 -7.45
CA SER A 111 8.03 7.06 -7.89
C SER A 111 6.74 6.38 -7.43
N LEU A 112 6.61 5.06 -7.62
CA LEU A 112 5.42 4.31 -7.23
C LEU A 112 5.25 4.25 -5.70
N LEU A 113 6.33 4.04 -4.95
CA LEU A 113 6.29 4.05 -3.48
C LEU A 113 5.82 5.41 -2.95
N LEU A 114 6.36 6.51 -3.50
CA LEU A 114 5.95 7.87 -3.14
C LEU A 114 4.50 8.17 -3.55
N ALA A 115 4.05 7.67 -4.69
CA ALA A 115 2.67 7.83 -5.15
C ALA A 115 1.68 7.11 -4.21
N VAL A 116 1.97 5.90 -3.77
CA VAL A 116 1.14 5.16 -2.80
C VAL A 116 1.08 5.87 -1.45
N LEU A 117 2.21 6.39 -0.97
CA LEU A 117 2.23 7.22 0.23
C LEU A 117 1.35 8.47 0.04
N ALA A 118 1.52 9.16 -1.10
CA ALA A 118 0.77 10.38 -1.43
C ALA A 118 -0.74 10.15 -1.55
N TYR A 119 -1.17 8.99 -2.02
CA TYR A 119 -2.58 8.61 -2.09
C TYR A 119 -3.26 8.72 -0.72
N ASN A 120 -2.56 8.33 0.34
CA ASN A 120 -3.09 8.39 1.71
C ASN A 120 -2.85 9.74 2.40
N VAL A 121 -1.64 10.31 2.29
CA VAL A 121 -1.29 11.51 3.08
C VAL A 121 -1.42 12.83 2.31
N GLY A 122 -1.63 12.75 1.00
CA GLY A 122 -1.59 13.87 0.08
C GLY A 122 -0.17 14.19 -0.42
N PRO A 123 -0.01 14.55 -1.72
CA PRO A 123 1.31 14.73 -2.35
C PRO A 123 2.12 15.87 -1.73
N TYR A 124 1.47 16.93 -1.30
CA TYR A 124 2.17 18.12 -0.77
C TYR A 124 2.75 17.95 0.64
N LYS A 125 2.34 16.91 1.38
CA LYS A 125 3.03 16.55 2.63
C LYS A 125 4.39 15.90 2.37
N ILE A 126 4.61 15.44 1.14
CA ILE A 126 5.87 14.82 0.70
C ILE A 126 6.70 15.86 -0.06
N LEU A 127 6.12 16.45 -1.11
CA LEU A 127 6.78 17.41 -1.99
C LEU A 127 7.07 18.76 -1.32
N GLY A 128 6.25 19.13 -0.35
CA GLY A 128 6.21 20.47 0.21
C GLY A 128 5.37 21.43 -0.63
N ASN A 129 4.98 22.54 -0.03
CA ASN A 129 4.34 23.69 -0.64
C ASN A 129 4.51 24.91 0.29
N ARG A 130 3.75 26.01 0.04
CA ARG A 130 3.80 27.20 0.91
C ARG A 130 3.46 26.93 2.39
N ARG A 131 2.68 25.86 2.69
CA ARG A 131 2.24 25.50 4.06
C ARG A 131 3.11 24.42 4.71
N PHE A 132 3.72 23.57 3.88
CA PHE A 132 4.48 22.43 4.35
C PHE A 132 5.87 22.45 3.74
N PRO A 133 6.94 22.31 4.55
CA PRO A 133 8.26 22.08 4.02
C PRO A 133 8.32 20.74 3.27
N LYS A 134 9.26 20.58 2.36
CA LYS A 134 9.59 19.28 1.76
C LYS A 134 9.91 18.28 2.86
N SER A 135 9.40 17.05 2.73
CA SER A 135 9.62 16.03 3.74
C SER A 135 11.08 15.58 3.81
N ARG A 136 11.52 15.19 5.00
CA ARG A 136 12.85 14.61 5.21
C ARG A 136 13.04 13.33 4.39
N LEU A 137 12.00 12.49 4.27
CA LEU A 137 12.00 11.33 3.36
C LEU A 137 12.46 11.71 1.95
N LEU A 138 11.87 12.79 1.40
CA LEU A 138 12.16 13.19 0.04
C LEU A 138 13.59 13.75 -0.10
N HIS A 139 14.06 14.50 0.89
CA HIS A 139 15.46 14.95 0.93
C HIS A 139 16.44 13.78 0.95
N MET A 140 16.16 12.72 1.72
CA MET A 140 17.01 11.53 1.76
C MET A 140 17.06 10.83 0.39
N ILE A 141 15.92 10.70 -0.27
CA ILE A 141 15.84 10.10 -1.62
C ILE A 141 16.63 10.95 -2.63
N GLU A 142 16.49 12.28 -2.58
CA GLU A 142 17.24 13.21 -3.44
C GLU A 142 18.75 13.13 -3.23
N GLN A 143 19.19 12.80 -2.02
CA GLN A 143 20.59 12.52 -1.69
C GLN A 143 21.06 11.10 -2.08
N GLY A 144 20.21 10.31 -2.74
CA GLY A 144 20.52 8.93 -3.11
C GLY A 144 20.53 7.93 -1.96
N ARG A 145 20.09 8.32 -0.75
CA ARG A 145 20.05 7.47 0.43
C ARG A 145 19.00 6.38 0.29
N ARG A 146 19.34 5.19 0.81
CA ARG A 146 18.45 4.02 0.80
C ARG A 146 17.98 3.60 2.20
N ASP A 147 18.49 4.19 3.25
CA ASP A 147 18.10 3.97 4.65
C ASP A 147 16.84 4.75 5.04
N ILE A 148 15.87 4.83 4.12
CA ILE A 148 14.64 5.64 4.22
C ILE A 148 13.54 5.01 5.08
N ARG A 149 13.73 3.77 5.53
CA ARG A 149 12.66 2.99 6.19
C ARG A 149 12.03 3.73 7.37
N GLN A 150 12.82 4.31 8.25
CA GLN A 150 12.31 4.99 9.45
C GLN A 150 11.50 6.23 9.07
N GLU A 151 12.00 7.05 8.15
CA GLU A 151 11.31 8.26 7.68
C GLU A 151 9.99 7.94 6.99
N TYR A 152 9.94 6.84 6.23
CA TYR A 152 8.70 6.37 5.62
C TYR A 152 7.70 5.91 6.68
N LEU A 153 8.14 5.17 7.69
CA LEU A 153 7.30 4.70 8.79
C LEU A 153 6.74 5.84 9.65
N ASP A 154 7.43 6.97 9.73
CA ASP A 154 6.97 8.14 10.49
C ASP A 154 5.76 8.86 9.88
N PHE A 155 5.40 8.55 8.61
CA PHE A 155 4.10 8.93 8.04
C PHE A 155 2.93 8.13 8.63
N CYS A 156 2.99 7.77 9.91
CA CYS A 156 1.97 7.03 10.64
C CYS A 156 1.21 7.89 11.67
N ARG A 157 1.30 9.22 11.59
CA ARG A 157 0.65 10.12 12.57
C ARG A 157 -0.71 10.58 12.07
N TYR A 158 -1.68 10.51 12.97
CA TYR A 158 -2.98 11.15 12.83
C TYR A 158 -3.25 12.02 14.07
N GLN A 159 -3.64 13.27 13.87
CA GLN A 159 -3.82 14.25 14.96
C GLN A 159 -2.64 14.27 15.94
N ARG A 160 -1.42 14.31 15.43
CA ARG A 160 -0.13 14.28 16.15
C ARG A 160 0.18 12.97 16.90
N ARG A 161 -0.71 11.99 16.93
CA ARG A 161 -0.49 10.68 17.58
C ARG A 161 -0.03 9.65 16.57
N LYS A 162 0.92 8.79 16.97
CA LYS A 162 1.33 7.64 16.17
C LYS A 162 0.24 6.56 16.21
N MET A 163 -0.23 6.12 15.04
CA MET A 163 -1.28 5.12 14.88
C MET A 163 -0.67 3.79 14.42
N ALA A 164 -0.86 2.74 15.22
CA ALA A 164 -0.32 1.41 14.90
C ALA A 164 -0.88 0.83 13.58
N SER A 165 -2.16 1.10 13.28
CA SER A 165 -2.79 0.68 12.03
C SER A 165 -2.14 1.34 10.80
N ILE A 166 -1.89 2.66 10.88
CA ILE A 166 -1.22 3.40 9.79
C ILE A 166 0.24 2.94 9.67
N ARG A 167 0.93 2.67 10.79
CA ARG A 167 2.29 2.14 10.77
C ARG A 167 2.36 0.78 10.08
N ARG A 168 1.42 -0.13 10.34
CA ARG A 168 1.30 -1.42 9.63
C ARG A 168 1.11 -1.22 8.13
N ARG A 169 0.27 -0.27 7.72
CA ARG A 169 0.12 0.10 6.30
C ARG A 169 1.47 0.51 5.69
N ARG A 170 2.24 1.41 6.35
CA ARG A 170 3.58 1.81 5.88
C ARG A 170 4.54 0.62 5.76
N GLN A 171 4.49 -0.32 6.69
CA GLN A 171 5.30 -1.54 6.63
C GLN A 171 4.95 -2.41 5.42
N THR A 172 3.66 -2.59 5.15
CA THR A 172 3.18 -3.33 3.97
C THR A 172 3.57 -2.65 2.66
N GLU A 173 3.41 -1.33 2.57
CA GLU A 173 3.80 -0.55 1.38
C GLU A 173 5.31 -0.71 1.09
N LEU A 174 6.16 -0.61 2.12
CA LEU A 174 7.60 -0.85 1.98
C LEU A 174 7.91 -2.29 1.55
N LEU A 175 7.25 -3.28 2.14
CA LEU A 175 7.44 -4.69 1.79
C LEU A 175 7.11 -4.96 0.32
N LEU A 176 6.01 -4.40 -0.17
CA LEU A 176 5.51 -4.66 -1.51
C LEU A 176 6.23 -3.88 -2.61
N LEU A 177 6.73 -2.67 -2.29
CA LEU A 177 7.13 -1.70 -3.32
C LEU A 177 8.56 -1.20 -3.18
N TYR A 178 9.16 -1.25 -1.98
CA TYR A 178 10.50 -0.76 -1.78
C TYR A 178 11.53 -1.82 -2.14
N GLN A 179 12.16 -1.64 -3.30
CA GLN A 179 13.25 -2.50 -3.74
C GLN A 179 14.55 -2.05 -3.06
N THR A 180 14.88 -2.70 -1.94
CA THR A 180 16.27 -2.73 -1.52
C THR A 180 17.01 -3.59 -2.54
N HIS A 181 18.00 -3.04 -3.24
CA HIS A 181 18.95 -3.86 -3.98
C HIS A 181 19.72 -4.71 -2.96
N ILE A 182 19.19 -5.86 -2.62
CA ILE A 182 20.02 -6.95 -2.19
C ILE A 182 20.71 -7.38 -3.49
N ALA A 183 21.90 -6.84 -3.75
CA ALA A 183 22.78 -7.45 -4.72
C ALA A 183 22.93 -8.92 -4.28
N ARG A 184 22.34 -9.85 -5.05
CA ARG A 184 22.71 -11.26 -4.92
C ARG A 184 24.18 -11.31 -5.30
N LYS A 185 25.06 -11.42 -4.27
CA LYS A 185 26.43 -11.85 -4.45
C LYS A 185 26.43 -13.32 -4.85
#